data_998b77eedef3900d02b7620c30f3d507
#
_entry.id   998b77eedef3900d02b7620c30f3d507
#
_cell.length_a   1.000
_cell.length_b   1.000
_cell.length_c   1.000
_cell.angle_alpha   90.00
_cell.angle_beta   90.00
_cell.angle_gamma   90.00
#
_symmetry.space_group_name_H-M   'P 1'
#
loop_
_entity.id
_entity.type
_entity.pdbx_description
1 polymer ?
#
loop_
_entity_poly.entity_id
_entity_poly.type
_entity_poly.pdbx_seq_one_letter_code
_entity_poly.pdbx_strand_id
1 'polypeptide(L)'
;MDVREPIAAQYMAALEMLKGAIAACPDALWQRAGDITSFWQVAYHALFYTNLYLNESEQTITLWPGHREEYRHEKPHDGPAPEPASKAAVLEFLAHCQRFVGQQVPALALDAPSGFGWLPFTKFELQIYSIRHIQQHAGELMERLGPDATGLDWVGTYRGE
;
A
#
# COMPACT_ATOMS: atom_id res chain seq x y z
N MET A 1 6.65 -26.75 -1.09
CA MET A 1 5.68 -25.94 -1.89
C MET A 1 6.27 -24.54 -2.02
N ASP A 2 6.40 -24.02 -3.22
CA ASP A 2 6.79 -22.61 -3.41
C ASP A 2 5.55 -21.72 -3.18
N VAL A 3 5.65 -20.81 -2.21
CA VAL A 3 4.54 -19.91 -1.83
C VAL A 3 4.67 -18.49 -2.41
N ARG A 4 5.69 -18.24 -3.24
CA ARG A 4 5.94 -16.90 -3.79
C ARG A 4 4.88 -16.49 -4.79
N GLU A 5 4.44 -17.41 -5.65
CA GLU A 5 3.35 -17.13 -6.59
C GLU A 5 2.04 -16.74 -5.87
N PRO A 6 1.53 -17.52 -4.88
CA PRO A 6 0.38 -17.08 -4.09
C PRO A 6 0.59 -15.76 -3.35
N ILE A 7 1.79 -15.51 -2.80
CA ILE A 7 2.10 -14.22 -2.15
C ILE A 7 1.96 -13.08 -3.16
N ALA A 8 2.58 -13.18 -4.33
CA ALA A 8 2.47 -12.15 -5.37
C ALA A 8 1.03 -11.94 -5.82
N ALA A 9 0.26 -13.02 -6.03
CA ALA A 9 -1.15 -12.96 -6.42
C ALA A 9 -2.01 -12.24 -5.37
N GLN A 10 -1.77 -12.46 -4.08
CA GLN A 10 -2.49 -11.80 -3.00
C GLN A 10 -2.10 -10.31 -2.83
N TYR A 11 -0.82 -9.96 -3.02
CA TYR A 11 -0.41 -8.57 -3.11
C TYR A 11 -1.14 -7.84 -4.23
N MET A 12 -1.14 -8.42 -5.43
CA MET A 12 -1.78 -7.80 -6.59
C MET A 12 -3.29 -7.66 -6.38
N ALA A 13 -3.96 -8.65 -5.78
CA ALA A 13 -5.38 -8.57 -5.45
C ALA A 13 -5.68 -7.41 -4.48
N ALA A 14 -4.91 -7.28 -3.40
CA ALA A 14 -5.07 -6.20 -2.43
C ALA A 14 -4.78 -4.81 -3.06
N LEU A 15 -3.75 -4.71 -3.91
CA LEU A 15 -3.41 -3.48 -4.63
C LEU A 15 -4.46 -3.10 -5.67
N GLU A 16 -5.11 -4.05 -6.36
CA GLU A 16 -6.22 -3.77 -7.27
C GLU A 16 -7.44 -3.23 -6.52
N MET A 17 -7.76 -3.76 -5.33
CA MET A 17 -8.81 -3.19 -4.49
C MET A 17 -8.48 -1.75 -4.04
N LEU A 18 -7.24 -1.52 -3.60
CA LEU A 18 -6.78 -0.17 -3.24
C LEU A 18 -6.84 0.79 -4.43
N LYS A 19 -6.44 0.33 -5.62
CA LYS A 19 -6.51 1.09 -6.87
C LYS A 19 -7.94 1.49 -7.22
N GLY A 20 -8.88 0.55 -7.10
CA GLY A 20 -10.31 0.81 -7.30
C GLY A 20 -10.82 1.92 -6.38
N ALA A 21 -10.50 1.85 -5.08
CA ALA A 21 -10.88 2.85 -4.10
C ALA A 21 -10.28 4.24 -4.43
N ILE A 22 -8.99 4.31 -4.79
CA ILE A 22 -8.33 5.56 -5.18
C ILE A 22 -8.98 6.16 -6.44
N ALA A 23 -9.24 5.34 -7.45
CA ALA A 23 -9.82 5.79 -8.72
C ALA A 23 -11.24 6.33 -8.54
N ALA A 24 -12.05 5.67 -7.71
CA ALA A 24 -13.44 6.06 -7.45
C ALA A 24 -13.57 7.29 -6.51
N CYS A 25 -12.50 7.66 -5.79
CA CYS A 25 -12.57 8.72 -4.80
C CYS A 25 -12.91 10.08 -5.45
N PRO A 26 -14.01 10.76 -5.06
CA PRO A 26 -14.31 12.12 -5.52
C PRO A 26 -13.26 13.11 -4.99
N ASP A 27 -13.02 14.20 -5.73
CA ASP A 27 -12.08 15.24 -5.33
C ASP A 27 -12.45 15.88 -3.96
N ALA A 28 -13.74 16.01 -3.68
CA ALA A 28 -14.23 16.54 -2.40
C ALA A 28 -13.89 15.62 -1.21
N LEU A 29 -13.71 14.33 -1.43
CA LEU A 29 -13.35 13.36 -0.39
C LEU A 29 -11.82 13.20 -0.25
N TRP A 30 -11.07 13.48 -1.32
CA TRP A 30 -9.63 13.25 -1.38
C TRP A 30 -8.85 13.91 -0.22
N GLN A 31 -9.27 15.11 0.15
CA GLN A 31 -8.72 15.89 1.27
C GLN A 31 -9.82 16.56 2.10
N ARG A 32 -10.89 15.81 2.42
CA ARG A 32 -12.04 16.35 3.13
C ARG A 32 -11.63 16.96 4.47
N ALA A 33 -12.05 18.23 4.68
CA ALA A 33 -11.82 18.91 5.95
C ALA A 33 -12.54 18.20 7.10
N GLY A 34 -11.85 18.05 8.24
CA GLY A 34 -12.36 17.37 9.43
C GLY A 34 -12.03 15.88 9.51
N ASP A 35 -11.52 15.27 8.46
CA ASP A 35 -10.94 13.93 8.57
C ASP A 35 -9.66 13.97 9.40
N ILE A 36 -9.49 13.05 10.36
CA ILE A 36 -8.26 12.92 11.18
C ILE A 36 -7.06 12.58 10.27
N THR A 37 -7.30 11.70 9.30
CA THR A 37 -6.36 11.32 8.26
C THR A 37 -7.10 11.43 6.93
N SER A 38 -6.62 12.23 5.99
CA SER A 38 -7.27 12.38 4.70
C SER A 38 -7.20 11.10 3.86
N PHE A 39 -8.10 10.97 2.89
CA PHE A 39 -8.18 9.79 2.03
C PHE A 39 -6.84 9.49 1.32
N TRP A 40 -6.21 10.53 0.77
CA TRP A 40 -4.93 10.39 0.08
C TRP A 40 -3.79 9.95 1.01
N GLN A 41 -3.80 10.40 2.28
CA GLN A 41 -2.77 10.01 3.25
C GLN A 41 -2.86 8.52 3.60
N VAL A 42 -4.08 7.99 3.81
CA VAL A 42 -4.30 6.56 4.05
C VAL A 42 -3.82 5.74 2.85
N ALA A 43 -4.19 6.17 1.62
CA ALA A 43 -3.75 5.49 0.40
C ALA A 43 -2.22 5.50 0.26
N TYR A 44 -1.60 6.66 0.47
CA TYR A 44 -0.15 6.82 0.39
C TYR A 44 0.58 5.97 1.44
N HIS A 45 0.09 5.97 2.68
CA HIS A 45 0.61 5.17 3.79
C HIS A 45 0.61 3.68 3.46
N ALA A 46 -0.49 3.15 2.95
CA ALA A 46 -0.57 1.74 2.54
C ALA A 46 0.49 1.40 1.48
N LEU A 47 0.68 2.27 0.50
CA LEU A 47 1.68 2.10 -0.57
C LEU A 47 3.12 2.27 -0.04
N PHE A 48 3.35 3.23 0.86
CA PHE A 48 4.66 3.42 1.47
C PHE A 48 5.14 2.16 2.19
N TYR A 49 4.31 1.59 3.06
CA TYR A 49 4.67 0.37 3.77
C TYR A 49 4.72 -0.87 2.87
N THR A 50 3.94 -0.91 1.79
CA THR A 50 4.08 -1.95 0.76
C THR A 50 5.47 -1.88 0.11
N ASN A 51 5.89 -0.70 -0.33
CA ASN A 51 7.23 -0.51 -0.91
C ASN A 51 8.32 -0.83 0.13
N LEU A 52 8.17 -0.35 1.36
CA LEU A 52 9.14 -0.54 2.43
C LEU A 52 9.39 -2.03 2.71
N TYR A 53 8.33 -2.80 2.95
CA TYR A 53 8.43 -4.21 3.39
C TYR A 53 8.78 -5.21 2.28
N LEU A 54 8.78 -4.79 1.03
CA LEU A 54 9.31 -5.56 -0.09
C LEU A 54 10.84 -5.45 -0.23
N ASN A 55 11.50 -4.52 0.49
CA ASN A 55 12.95 -4.45 0.54
C ASN A 55 13.54 -5.57 1.42
N GLU A 56 14.81 -5.84 1.22
CA GLU A 56 15.52 -6.88 1.96
C GLU A 56 15.62 -6.53 3.45
N SER A 57 15.98 -5.29 3.76
CA SER A 57 16.16 -4.82 5.12
C SER A 57 16.05 -3.28 5.22
N GLU A 58 16.01 -2.78 6.45
CA GLU A 58 16.04 -1.34 6.72
C GLU A 58 17.33 -0.63 6.28
N GLN A 59 18.41 -1.37 6.06
CA GLN A 59 19.70 -0.84 5.60
C GLN A 59 19.77 -0.70 4.08
N THR A 60 18.89 -1.39 3.34
CA THR A 60 18.94 -1.46 1.87
C THR A 60 17.65 -0.96 1.21
N ILE A 61 16.98 0.00 1.84
CA ILE A 61 15.69 0.52 1.37
C ILE A 61 15.85 1.26 0.05
N THR A 62 15.09 0.84 -0.94
CA THR A 62 14.84 1.57 -2.18
C THR A 62 13.39 2.03 -2.18
N LEU A 63 13.19 3.33 -2.05
CA LEU A 63 11.87 3.94 -2.11
C LEU A 63 11.50 4.31 -3.54
N TRP A 64 10.20 4.48 -3.78
CA TRP A 64 9.71 5.04 -5.02
C TRP A 64 10.36 6.41 -5.30
N PRO A 65 10.84 6.69 -6.54
CA PRO A 65 11.54 7.95 -6.85
C PRO A 65 10.70 9.22 -6.61
N GLY A 66 9.37 9.11 -6.63
CA GLY A 66 8.46 10.21 -6.30
C GLY A 66 8.13 10.33 -4.81
N HIS A 67 8.79 9.54 -3.94
CA HIS A 67 8.55 9.60 -2.50
C HIS A 67 8.89 10.98 -1.92
N ARG A 68 8.02 11.45 -1.01
CA ARG A 68 8.22 12.65 -0.23
C ARG A 68 8.11 12.28 1.25
N GLU A 69 9.13 12.58 2.03
CA GLU A 69 9.23 12.16 3.44
C GLU A 69 8.07 12.70 4.29
N GLU A 70 7.58 13.90 3.99
CA GLU A 70 6.44 14.51 4.65
C GLU A 70 5.11 13.76 4.45
N TYR A 71 5.03 12.83 3.48
CA TYR A 71 3.85 12.01 3.20
C TYR A 71 3.82 10.67 3.94
N ARG A 72 4.93 10.34 4.61
CA ARG A 72 5.11 9.04 5.28
C ARG A 72 4.09 8.78 6.39
N HIS A 73 3.66 9.83 7.08
CA HIS A 73 2.87 9.71 8.30
C HIS A 73 1.39 9.99 8.07
N GLU A 74 0.53 9.09 8.57
CA GLU A 74 -0.93 9.28 8.56
C GLU A 74 -1.41 10.38 9.51
N LYS A 75 -0.66 10.62 10.60
CA LYS A 75 -1.05 11.59 11.62
C LYS A 75 -0.40 12.95 11.35
N PRO A 76 -1.11 14.04 11.67
CA PRO A 76 -0.51 15.37 11.60
C PRO A 76 0.77 15.40 12.44
N HIS A 77 1.85 15.87 11.84
CA HIS A 77 3.04 16.29 12.59
C HIS A 77 2.78 17.62 13.28
N ASP A 78 3.59 17.96 14.30
CA ASP A 78 3.68 19.30 14.87
C ASP A 78 4.23 20.28 13.80
N GLY A 79 3.38 20.66 12.86
CA GLY A 79 3.73 21.52 11.73
C GLY A 79 2.57 21.73 10.76
N PRO A 80 2.72 22.58 9.73
CA PRO A 80 1.72 22.76 8.71
C PRO A 80 1.49 21.44 7.96
N ALA A 81 0.22 21.13 7.67
CA ALA A 81 -0.11 19.96 6.85
C ALA A 81 0.59 20.05 5.49
N PRO A 82 1.16 18.95 4.99
CA PRO A 82 1.79 18.95 3.67
C PRO A 82 0.75 19.18 2.57
N GLU A 83 1.18 19.76 1.46
CA GLU A 83 0.35 19.82 0.26
C GLU A 83 -0.09 18.42 -0.15
N PRO A 84 -1.39 18.20 -0.44
CA PRO A 84 -1.89 16.88 -0.78
C PRO A 84 -1.21 16.28 -2.00
N ALA A 85 -0.89 14.99 -1.92
CA ALA A 85 -0.49 14.24 -3.12
C ALA A 85 -1.66 14.22 -4.11
N SER A 86 -1.38 14.46 -5.38
CA SER A 86 -2.41 14.32 -6.42
C SER A 86 -2.81 12.84 -6.58
N LYS A 87 -4.07 12.60 -6.97
CA LYS A 87 -4.55 11.25 -7.26
C LYS A 87 -3.68 10.55 -8.32
N ALA A 88 -3.24 11.29 -9.33
CA ALA A 88 -2.36 10.76 -10.36
C ALA A 88 -1.01 10.28 -9.77
N ALA A 89 -0.39 11.05 -8.88
CA ALA A 89 0.86 10.67 -8.23
C ALA A 89 0.69 9.43 -7.34
N VAL A 90 -0.42 9.31 -6.61
CA VAL A 90 -0.71 8.14 -5.78
C VAL A 90 -0.96 6.90 -6.63
N LEU A 91 -1.66 7.02 -7.77
CA LEU A 91 -1.83 5.92 -8.73
C LEU A 91 -0.52 5.51 -9.41
N GLU A 92 0.39 6.46 -9.68
CA GLU A 92 1.73 6.16 -10.17
C GLU A 92 2.55 5.39 -9.13
N PHE A 93 2.46 5.78 -7.86
CA PHE A 93 3.09 5.04 -6.76
C PHE A 93 2.51 3.62 -6.64
N LEU A 94 1.20 3.46 -6.76
CA LEU A 94 0.55 2.14 -6.78
C LEU A 94 1.09 1.27 -7.92
N ALA A 95 1.18 1.81 -9.12
CA ALA A 95 1.75 1.09 -10.26
C ALA A 95 3.22 0.73 -10.05
N HIS A 96 3.99 1.58 -9.35
CA HIS A 96 5.34 1.23 -8.90
C HIS A 96 5.32 0.04 -7.93
N CYS A 97 4.45 0.04 -6.92
CA CYS A 97 4.32 -1.07 -5.97
C CYS A 97 3.97 -2.39 -6.69
N GLN A 98 3.07 -2.37 -7.66
CA GLN A 98 2.71 -3.55 -8.45
C GLN A 98 3.92 -4.13 -9.20
N ARG A 99 4.71 -3.27 -9.88
CA ARG A 99 5.95 -3.70 -10.53
C ARG A 99 6.97 -4.24 -9.52
N PHE A 100 7.08 -3.58 -8.36
CA PHE A 100 8.02 -3.95 -7.32
C PHE A 100 7.68 -5.31 -6.69
N VAL A 101 6.40 -5.62 -6.49
CA VAL A 101 5.92 -6.97 -6.11
C VAL A 101 6.44 -8.02 -7.09
N GLY A 102 6.24 -7.80 -8.40
CA GLY A 102 6.69 -8.73 -9.43
C GLY A 102 8.21 -8.94 -9.47
N GLN A 103 8.98 -7.92 -9.07
CA GLN A 103 10.45 -7.98 -9.04
C GLN A 103 10.99 -8.61 -7.75
N GLN A 104 10.42 -8.24 -6.59
CA GLN A 104 10.99 -8.60 -5.30
C GLN A 104 10.49 -9.95 -4.79
N VAL A 105 9.18 -10.23 -4.89
CA VAL A 105 8.61 -11.46 -4.29
C VAL A 105 9.28 -12.74 -4.79
N PRO A 106 9.63 -12.91 -6.08
CA PRO A 106 10.33 -14.09 -6.55
C PRO A 106 11.71 -14.31 -5.92
N ALA A 107 12.37 -13.23 -5.48
CA ALA A 107 13.73 -13.26 -4.93
C ALA A 107 13.78 -13.31 -3.40
N LEU A 108 12.64 -13.18 -2.70
CA LEU A 108 12.62 -13.12 -1.23
C LEU A 108 13.16 -14.39 -0.57
N ALA A 109 14.07 -14.21 0.39
CA ALA A 109 14.53 -15.26 1.29
C ALA A 109 13.50 -15.43 2.45
N LEU A 110 12.42 -16.17 2.19
CA LEU A 110 11.24 -16.22 3.06
C LEU A 110 11.51 -16.70 4.48
N ASP A 111 12.51 -17.58 4.66
CA ASP A 111 12.91 -18.12 5.98
C ASP A 111 13.85 -17.18 6.75
N ALA A 112 14.37 -16.13 6.11
CA ALA A 112 15.22 -15.15 6.76
C ALA A 112 14.42 -14.26 7.75
N PRO A 113 15.10 -13.58 8.71
CA PRO A 113 14.47 -12.52 9.51
C PRO A 113 13.82 -11.45 8.62
N SER A 114 12.82 -10.75 9.14
CA SER A 114 12.09 -9.71 8.41
C SER A 114 12.99 -8.66 7.74
N GLY A 115 14.15 -8.37 8.34
CA GLY A 115 15.06 -7.31 7.94
C GLY A 115 14.75 -5.96 8.61
N PHE A 116 13.72 -5.89 9.46
CA PHE A 116 13.27 -4.70 10.18
C PHE A 116 13.30 -4.95 11.68
N GLY A 117 14.14 -4.20 12.42
CA GLY A 117 14.41 -4.46 13.84
C GLY A 117 13.19 -4.40 14.75
N TRP A 118 12.13 -3.67 14.34
CA TRP A 118 10.86 -3.58 15.07
C TRP A 118 9.84 -4.67 14.70
N LEU A 119 10.16 -5.58 13.78
CA LEU A 119 9.30 -6.69 13.33
C LEU A 119 10.02 -8.03 13.53
N PRO A 120 9.97 -8.61 14.74
CA PRO A 120 10.78 -9.78 15.12
C PRO A 120 10.17 -11.10 14.63
N PHE A 121 9.91 -11.21 13.34
CA PHE A 121 9.36 -12.39 12.68
C PHE A 121 10.06 -12.65 11.34
N THR A 122 9.68 -13.70 10.61
CA THR A 122 10.30 -14.08 9.35
C THR A 122 9.88 -13.17 8.20
N LYS A 123 10.67 -13.19 7.12
CA LYS A 123 10.31 -12.50 5.86
C LYS A 123 8.99 -13.03 5.29
N PHE A 124 8.69 -14.32 5.47
CA PHE A 124 7.40 -14.89 5.08
C PHE A 124 6.24 -14.25 5.84
N GLU A 125 6.34 -14.19 7.17
CA GLU A 125 5.29 -13.58 8.00
C GLU A 125 5.13 -12.08 7.68
N LEU A 126 6.24 -11.39 7.36
CA LEU A 126 6.20 -9.99 6.91
C LEU A 126 5.35 -9.82 5.64
N GLN A 127 5.40 -10.75 4.69
CA GLN A 127 4.56 -10.64 3.50
C GLN A 127 3.07 -10.79 3.83
N ILE A 128 2.72 -11.74 4.70
CA ILE A 128 1.34 -11.89 5.18
C ILE A 128 0.88 -10.63 5.92
N TYR A 129 1.73 -10.09 6.79
CA TYR A 129 1.47 -8.85 7.51
C TYR A 129 1.22 -7.68 6.55
N SER A 130 2.07 -7.51 5.54
CA SER A 130 1.98 -6.42 4.57
C SER A 130 0.73 -6.53 3.69
N ILE A 131 0.38 -7.73 3.21
CA ILE A 131 -0.87 -7.95 2.44
C ILE A 131 -2.10 -7.58 3.28
N ARG A 132 -2.13 -8.01 4.55
CA ARG A 132 -3.23 -7.65 5.47
C ARG A 132 -3.33 -6.15 5.71
N HIS A 133 -2.19 -5.46 5.81
CA HIS A 133 -2.14 -4.01 5.97
C HIS A 133 -2.72 -3.27 4.76
N ILE A 134 -2.35 -3.67 3.53
CA ILE A 134 -2.95 -3.12 2.31
C ILE A 134 -4.46 -3.36 2.31
N GLN A 135 -4.88 -4.59 2.60
CA GLN A 135 -6.29 -4.98 2.56
C GLN A 135 -7.13 -4.23 3.60
N GLN A 136 -6.58 -3.98 4.79
CA GLN A 136 -7.22 -3.17 5.82
C GLN A 136 -7.51 -1.77 5.31
N HIS A 137 -6.49 -1.09 4.77
CA HIS A 137 -6.65 0.28 4.26
C HIS A 137 -7.50 0.35 3.00
N ALA A 138 -7.43 -0.63 2.11
CA ALA A 138 -8.34 -0.70 0.98
C ALA A 138 -9.80 -0.79 1.44
N GLY A 139 -10.10 -1.65 2.41
CA GLY A 139 -11.44 -1.76 3.01
C GLY A 139 -11.90 -0.49 3.71
N GLU A 140 -11.00 0.16 4.47
CA GLU A 140 -11.26 1.46 5.11
C GLU A 140 -11.63 2.53 4.08
N LEU A 141 -10.87 2.64 2.99
CA LEU A 141 -11.11 3.62 1.94
C LEU A 141 -12.39 3.32 1.14
N MET A 142 -12.68 2.04 0.88
CA MET A 142 -13.93 1.63 0.24
C MET A 142 -15.15 1.97 1.12
N GLU A 143 -15.05 1.80 2.43
CA GLU A 143 -16.10 2.20 3.36
C GLU A 143 -16.32 3.72 3.36
N ARG A 144 -15.25 4.52 3.35
CA ARG A 144 -15.33 5.98 3.28
C ARG A 144 -15.97 6.52 2.00
N LEU A 145 -15.90 5.77 0.89
CA LEU A 145 -16.56 6.13 -0.37
C LEU A 145 -18.08 6.07 -0.23
N GLY A 146 -18.63 5.19 0.62
CA GLY A 146 -20.07 5.00 0.74
C GLY A 146 -20.71 4.68 -0.61
N PRO A 147 -21.71 5.52 -1.09
CA PRO A 147 -22.36 5.27 -2.37
C PRO A 147 -21.42 5.29 -3.58
N ASP A 148 -20.30 6.01 -3.50
CA ASP A 148 -19.32 6.10 -4.60
C ASP A 148 -18.50 4.81 -4.75
N ALA A 149 -18.59 3.87 -3.79
CA ALA A 149 -18.01 2.53 -3.90
C ALA A 149 -18.81 1.57 -4.80
N THR A 150 -19.93 2.01 -5.37
CA THR A 150 -20.77 1.17 -6.23
C THR A 150 -19.96 0.60 -7.40
N GLY A 151 -19.95 -0.73 -7.52
CA GLY A 151 -19.18 -1.46 -8.55
C GLY A 151 -17.75 -1.81 -8.15
N LEU A 152 -17.33 -1.47 -6.92
CA LEU A 152 -16.08 -1.97 -6.36
C LEU A 152 -16.34 -3.30 -5.67
N ASP A 153 -15.78 -4.39 -6.23
CA ASP A 153 -15.96 -5.73 -5.74
C ASP A 153 -14.71 -6.28 -5.04
N TRP A 154 -14.91 -7.38 -4.32
CA TRP A 154 -13.83 -8.17 -3.76
C TRP A 154 -12.97 -8.80 -4.84
N VAL A 155 -11.66 -8.57 -4.80
CA VAL A 155 -10.68 -9.24 -5.65
C VAL A 155 -10.03 -10.38 -4.86
N GLY A 156 -10.51 -11.61 -5.06
CA GLY A 156 -10.07 -12.78 -4.29
C GLY A 156 -8.65 -13.23 -4.61
N THR A 157 -8.23 -13.11 -5.85
CA THR A 157 -6.86 -13.39 -6.33
C THR A 157 -6.61 -12.68 -7.66
N TYR A 158 -5.36 -12.40 -7.95
CA TYR A 158 -4.94 -11.81 -9.23
C TYR A 158 -3.75 -12.61 -9.78
N ARG A 159 -3.90 -13.16 -10.97
CA ARG A 159 -2.87 -14.00 -11.60
C ARG A 159 -2.32 -13.44 -12.92
N GLY A 160 -2.63 -12.16 -13.20
CA GLY A 160 -2.35 -11.55 -14.49
C GLY A 160 -3.34 -12.01 -15.58
N GLU A 161 -3.50 -11.20 -16.60
CA GLU A 161 -4.04 -11.66 -17.89
C GLU A 161 -2.91 -12.24 -18.75
#